data_4eb1047187ebd86dad4b7cc499082c9b
#
_entry.id   4eb1047187ebd86dad4b7cc499082c9b
#
_cell.length_a   1.000
_cell.length_b   1.000
_cell.length_c   1.000
_cell.angle_alpha   90.00
_cell.angle_beta   90.00
_cell.angle_gamma   90.00
#
_symmetry.space_group_name_H-M   'P 1'
#
loop_
_entity.id
_entity.type
_entity.pdbx_description
1 polymer ?
#
loop_
_entity_poly.entity_id
_entity_poly.type
_entity_poly.pdbx_seq_one_letter_code
_entity_poly.pdbx_strand_id
1 'polypeptide(L)'
;MNSLDSNIQEHYDREGLYETILAALTAAGKDINQLKPEDLAPIDEFHIRGREATRELASQVQLNSNQNVLDVGSGVGGASRFLALEYGCRVTGLDLSDEYCRVARSLANRLGLDSLVTYQQGSALDMPFEDNSFDIVWTQHATINIADKPKLYSEIARVLRPNGYFAMYDVLAGPVSPLYYPVPWAPDSSISFLTTPHNLRELLEATGLNILGWRDTSEIGRLWFKEVAAKMQQQGESPKLGFHILLGPDFRVMAQNQILNLNENRIVLIECVAQKPA
;
A
#
# COMPACT_ATOMS: atom_id res chain seq x y z
N MET A 1 22.30 -0.05 -3.14
CA MET A 1 21.31 0.38 -2.15
C MET A 1 21.92 1.52 -1.37
N ASN A 2 21.24 2.64 -1.22
CA ASN A 2 21.73 3.77 -0.44
C ASN A 2 21.37 3.60 1.05
N SER A 3 21.91 4.45 1.95
CA SER A 3 21.64 4.37 3.39
C SER A 3 20.16 4.57 3.76
N LEU A 4 19.42 5.34 2.97
CA LEU A 4 17.99 5.57 3.18
C LEU A 4 17.16 4.33 2.88
N ASP A 5 17.43 3.64 1.75
CA ASP A 5 16.76 2.39 1.40
C ASP A 5 16.98 1.32 2.49
N SER A 6 18.21 1.27 3.05
CA SER A 6 18.53 0.35 4.14
C SER A 6 17.71 0.64 5.41
N ASN A 7 17.55 1.91 5.77
CA ASN A 7 16.75 2.31 6.94
C ASN A 7 15.24 2.01 6.73
N ILE A 8 14.74 2.17 5.51
CA ILE A 8 13.36 1.83 5.17
C ILE A 8 13.15 0.32 5.27
N GLN A 9 14.05 -0.47 4.68
CA GLN A 9 13.99 -1.93 4.79
C GLN A 9 14.05 -2.39 6.26
N GLU A 10 14.96 -1.86 7.08
CA GLU A 10 15.07 -2.20 8.50
C GLU A 10 13.77 -1.91 9.28
N HIS A 11 13.02 -0.88 8.88
CA HIS A 11 11.72 -0.58 9.49
C HIS A 11 10.68 -1.67 9.18
N TYR A 12 10.67 -2.21 7.97
CA TYR A 12 9.65 -3.17 7.51
C TYR A 12 10.09 -4.64 7.63
N ASP A 13 11.38 -4.94 7.48
CA ASP A 13 11.86 -6.33 7.49
C ASP A 13 11.70 -6.97 8.87
N ARG A 14 11.10 -8.15 8.87
CA ARG A 14 10.88 -8.99 10.05
C ARG A 14 11.30 -10.41 9.73
N GLU A 15 12.45 -10.83 10.24
CA GLU A 15 12.92 -12.19 10.05
C GLU A 15 11.86 -13.23 10.48
N GLY A 16 11.58 -14.21 9.64
CA GLY A 16 10.57 -15.24 9.91
C GLY A 16 9.13 -14.75 9.84
N LEU A 17 8.85 -13.65 9.13
CA LEU A 17 7.51 -13.07 9.02
C LEU A 17 6.49 -14.06 8.47
N TYR A 18 6.86 -14.85 7.45
CA TYR A 18 5.96 -15.85 6.87
C TYR A 18 5.52 -16.90 7.88
N GLU A 19 6.45 -17.46 8.62
CA GLU A 19 6.21 -18.45 9.67
C GLU A 19 5.35 -17.86 10.80
N THR A 20 5.60 -16.61 11.15
CA THR A 20 4.80 -15.87 12.15
C THR A 20 3.35 -15.70 11.70
N ILE A 21 3.13 -15.34 10.42
CA ILE A 21 1.79 -15.24 9.82
C ILE A 21 1.08 -16.59 9.86
N LEU A 22 1.74 -17.68 9.46
CA LEU A 22 1.14 -19.02 9.47
C LEU A 22 0.79 -19.49 10.90
N ALA A 23 1.65 -19.21 11.87
CA ALA A 23 1.39 -19.52 13.28
C ALA A 23 0.17 -18.73 13.80
N ALA A 24 0.06 -17.45 13.46
CA ALA A 24 -1.07 -16.60 13.85
C ALA A 24 -2.40 -17.06 13.21
N LEU A 25 -2.37 -17.46 11.93
CA LEU A 25 -3.53 -18.05 11.24
C LEU A 25 -3.98 -19.34 11.93
N THR A 26 -3.02 -20.23 12.23
CA THR A 26 -3.31 -21.49 12.95
C THR A 26 -3.89 -21.20 14.33
N ALA A 27 -3.33 -20.25 15.08
CA ALA A 27 -3.85 -19.83 16.38
C ALA A 27 -5.25 -19.20 16.29
N ALA A 28 -5.59 -18.60 15.13
CA ALA A 28 -6.93 -18.10 14.84
C ALA A 28 -7.90 -19.19 14.36
N GLY A 29 -7.48 -20.47 14.33
CA GLY A 29 -8.30 -21.62 13.92
C GLY A 29 -8.46 -21.77 12.42
N LYS A 30 -7.55 -21.19 11.61
CA LYS A 30 -7.57 -21.30 10.15
C LYS A 30 -6.78 -22.53 9.69
N ASP A 31 -7.28 -23.20 8.67
CA ASP A 31 -6.54 -24.29 8.00
C ASP A 31 -5.55 -23.65 7.00
N ILE A 32 -4.27 -23.67 7.35
CA ILE A 32 -3.20 -23.10 6.51
C ILE A 32 -3.03 -23.82 5.17
N ASN A 33 -3.60 -25.02 4.97
CA ASN A 33 -3.55 -25.75 3.71
C ASN A 33 -4.76 -25.46 2.79
N GLN A 34 -5.78 -24.76 3.33
CA GLN A 34 -7.00 -24.37 2.61
C GLN A 34 -7.36 -22.92 2.90
N LEU A 35 -6.37 -22.03 2.84
CA LEU A 35 -6.57 -20.60 3.08
C LEU A 35 -7.52 -20.01 2.03
N LYS A 36 -8.35 -19.09 2.52
CA LYS A 36 -9.21 -18.24 1.68
C LYS A 36 -8.69 -16.80 1.72
N PRO A 37 -8.99 -15.99 0.70
CA PRO A 37 -8.57 -14.58 0.69
C PRO A 37 -9.03 -13.79 1.94
N GLU A 38 -10.20 -14.14 2.50
CA GLU A 38 -10.73 -13.50 3.70
C GLU A 38 -9.93 -13.82 4.97
N ASP A 39 -9.22 -14.94 5.00
CA ASP A 39 -8.39 -15.33 6.14
C ASP A 39 -7.16 -14.41 6.28
N LEU A 40 -6.68 -13.84 5.17
CA LEU A 40 -5.55 -12.92 5.13
C LEU A 40 -5.96 -11.45 5.31
N ALA A 41 -7.25 -11.12 5.22
CA ALA A 41 -7.74 -9.74 5.29
C ALA A 41 -7.18 -8.89 6.46
N PRO A 42 -6.92 -9.45 7.68
CA PRO A 42 -6.37 -8.67 8.78
C PRO A 42 -4.94 -8.16 8.57
N ILE A 43 -4.19 -8.68 7.59
CA ILE A 43 -2.80 -8.31 7.28
C ILE A 43 -2.61 -7.85 5.83
N ASP A 44 -3.59 -8.08 4.95
CA ASP A 44 -3.43 -7.95 3.51
C ASP A 44 -3.29 -6.50 3.05
N GLU A 45 -4.06 -5.61 3.63
CA GLU A 45 -4.19 -4.25 3.12
C GLU A 45 -3.76 -3.25 4.18
N PHE A 46 -2.46 -3.05 4.25
CA PHE A 46 -1.78 -2.21 5.23
C PHE A 46 -1.90 -0.72 4.87
N HIS A 47 -3.12 -0.27 4.69
CA HIS A 47 -3.48 1.13 4.49
C HIS A 47 -4.82 1.43 5.20
N ILE A 48 -5.08 2.73 5.44
CA ILE A 48 -6.31 3.17 6.09
C ILE A 48 -7.51 2.73 5.25
N ARG A 49 -8.58 2.24 5.89
CA ARG A 49 -9.80 1.71 5.29
C ARG A 49 -9.67 0.34 4.61
N GLY A 50 -8.46 -0.23 4.56
CA GLY A 50 -8.24 -1.60 4.06
C GLY A 50 -8.90 -1.87 2.71
N ARG A 51 -9.44 -3.06 2.52
CA ARG A 51 -10.07 -3.52 1.25
C ARG A 51 -11.17 -2.61 0.69
N GLU A 52 -11.83 -1.83 1.55
CA GLU A 52 -12.84 -0.89 1.09
C GLU A 52 -12.22 0.23 0.25
N ALA A 53 -11.08 0.79 0.67
CA ALA A 53 -10.36 1.79 -0.10
C ALA A 53 -9.82 1.21 -1.42
N THR A 54 -9.29 -0.02 -1.41
CA THR A 54 -8.83 -0.71 -2.62
C THR A 54 -9.97 -0.89 -3.61
N ARG A 55 -11.16 -1.31 -3.14
CA ARG A 55 -12.34 -1.47 -4.00
C ARG A 55 -12.84 -0.14 -4.57
N GLU A 56 -12.85 0.91 -3.78
CA GLU A 56 -13.25 2.25 -4.25
C GLU A 56 -12.28 2.79 -5.30
N LEU A 57 -10.97 2.69 -5.06
CA LEU A 57 -9.97 3.12 -6.02
C LEU A 57 -10.06 2.29 -7.32
N ALA A 58 -10.25 0.97 -7.21
CA ALA A 58 -10.41 0.07 -8.36
C ALA A 58 -11.64 0.41 -9.22
N SER A 59 -12.72 0.91 -8.61
CA SER A 59 -13.92 1.34 -9.32
C SER A 59 -13.72 2.57 -10.21
N GLN A 60 -12.65 3.33 -10.01
CA GLN A 60 -12.33 4.53 -10.77
C GLN A 60 -11.48 4.25 -12.02
N VAL A 61 -10.98 3.03 -12.17
CA VAL A 61 -10.21 2.58 -13.33
C VAL A 61 -10.88 1.37 -13.98
N GLN A 62 -10.69 1.19 -15.30
CA GLN A 62 -11.28 0.08 -16.02
C GLN A 62 -10.40 -1.16 -15.90
N LEU A 63 -10.58 -1.94 -14.84
CA LEU A 63 -9.86 -3.19 -14.59
C LEU A 63 -10.53 -4.38 -15.31
N ASN A 64 -9.72 -5.22 -15.96
CA ASN A 64 -10.18 -6.46 -16.60
C ASN A 64 -9.01 -7.45 -16.81
N SER A 65 -9.34 -8.67 -17.21
CA SER A 65 -8.39 -9.79 -17.34
C SER A 65 -7.31 -9.63 -18.43
N ASN A 66 -7.42 -8.64 -19.33
CA ASN A 66 -6.42 -8.42 -20.37
C ASN A 66 -5.32 -7.43 -19.93
N GLN A 67 -5.45 -6.84 -18.76
CA GLN A 67 -4.55 -5.78 -18.31
C GLN A 67 -3.41 -6.32 -17.45
N ASN A 68 -2.25 -5.64 -17.60
CA ASN A 68 -1.09 -5.79 -16.75
C ASN A 68 -1.03 -4.63 -15.77
N VAL A 69 -1.03 -4.94 -14.48
CA VAL A 69 -0.98 -3.97 -13.37
C VAL A 69 0.38 -4.07 -12.69
N LEU A 70 1.01 -2.94 -12.43
CA LEU A 70 2.17 -2.83 -11.54
C LEU A 70 1.71 -2.27 -10.20
N ASP A 71 1.89 -3.02 -9.12
CA ASP A 71 1.59 -2.61 -7.75
C ASP A 71 2.89 -2.16 -7.07
N VAL A 72 3.09 -0.84 -6.96
CA VAL A 72 4.33 -0.24 -6.43
C VAL A 72 4.22 -0.07 -4.92
N GLY A 73 5.15 -0.70 -4.19
CA GLY A 73 5.08 -0.83 -2.73
C GLY A 73 4.05 -1.88 -2.33
N SER A 74 4.12 -3.05 -2.98
CA SER A 74 3.10 -4.11 -2.84
C SER A 74 3.01 -4.76 -1.46
N GLY A 75 4.02 -4.53 -0.59
CA GLY A 75 4.06 -5.10 0.75
C GLY A 75 3.94 -6.63 0.72
N VAL A 76 3.10 -7.18 1.59
CA VAL A 76 2.80 -8.62 1.61
C VAL A 76 1.79 -9.06 0.53
N GLY A 77 1.46 -8.17 -0.42
CA GLY A 77 0.74 -8.49 -1.65
C GLY A 77 -0.78 -8.50 -1.55
N GLY A 78 -1.37 -7.85 -0.56
CA GLY A 78 -2.82 -7.84 -0.34
C GLY A 78 -3.59 -7.24 -1.52
N ALA A 79 -3.26 -5.99 -1.91
CA ALA A 79 -3.88 -5.32 -3.05
C ALA A 79 -3.64 -6.07 -4.36
N SER A 80 -2.41 -6.55 -4.60
CA SER A 80 -2.07 -7.35 -5.78
C SER A 80 -2.96 -8.59 -5.91
N ARG A 81 -3.15 -9.36 -4.82
CA ARG A 81 -4.02 -10.54 -4.81
C ARG A 81 -5.48 -10.18 -5.00
N PHE A 82 -5.94 -9.11 -4.36
CA PHE A 82 -7.30 -8.61 -4.53
C PHE A 82 -7.60 -8.26 -5.99
N LEU A 83 -6.75 -7.47 -6.64
CA LEU A 83 -6.92 -7.06 -8.04
C LEU A 83 -6.95 -8.28 -8.99
N ALA A 84 -6.08 -9.25 -8.78
CA ALA A 84 -6.06 -10.47 -9.57
C ALA A 84 -7.33 -11.32 -9.39
N LEU A 85 -7.81 -11.45 -8.15
CA LEU A 85 -9.00 -12.25 -7.84
C LEU A 85 -10.29 -11.62 -8.36
N GLU A 86 -10.48 -10.33 -8.12
CA GLU A 86 -11.75 -9.65 -8.43
C GLU A 86 -11.88 -9.32 -9.93
N TYR A 87 -10.75 -8.98 -10.59
CA TYR A 87 -10.77 -8.48 -11.97
C TYR A 87 -10.09 -9.42 -12.97
N GLY A 88 -9.40 -10.45 -12.51
CA GLY A 88 -8.68 -11.41 -13.36
C GLY A 88 -7.44 -10.83 -14.05
N CYS A 89 -7.02 -9.62 -13.72
CA CYS A 89 -5.83 -8.98 -14.31
C CYS A 89 -4.54 -9.65 -13.85
N ARG A 90 -3.47 -9.48 -14.64
CA ARG A 90 -2.12 -9.88 -14.22
C ARG A 90 -1.50 -8.77 -13.41
N VAL A 91 -0.98 -9.10 -12.23
CA VAL A 91 -0.37 -8.13 -11.33
C VAL A 91 1.08 -8.47 -11.07
N THR A 92 1.96 -7.48 -11.24
CA THR A 92 3.34 -7.54 -10.78
C THR A 92 3.48 -6.62 -9.57
N GLY A 93 3.75 -7.18 -8.39
CA GLY A 93 4.09 -6.41 -7.21
C GLY A 93 5.58 -6.05 -7.21
N LEU A 94 5.90 -4.80 -6.97
CA LEU A 94 7.26 -4.30 -6.75
C LEU A 94 7.37 -3.80 -5.32
N ASP A 95 8.34 -4.30 -4.57
CA ASP A 95 8.62 -3.82 -3.22
C ASP A 95 10.12 -3.75 -2.96
N LEU A 96 10.52 -2.83 -2.08
CA LEU A 96 11.92 -2.66 -1.70
C LEU A 96 12.39 -3.82 -0.80
N SER A 97 11.51 -4.38 0.03
CA SER A 97 11.78 -5.48 0.95
C SER A 97 11.73 -6.83 0.23
N ASP A 98 12.85 -7.56 0.22
CA ASP A 98 12.88 -8.94 -0.29
C ASP A 98 12.04 -9.89 0.59
N GLU A 99 12.03 -9.66 1.89
CA GLU A 99 11.21 -10.42 2.84
C GLU A 99 9.72 -10.28 2.51
N TYR A 100 9.24 -9.05 2.27
CA TYR A 100 7.85 -8.84 1.87
C TYR A 100 7.52 -9.50 0.53
N CYS A 101 8.40 -9.39 -0.47
CA CYS A 101 8.23 -10.09 -1.73
C CYS A 101 8.18 -11.62 -1.57
N ARG A 102 9.02 -12.19 -0.69
CA ARG A 102 9.04 -13.62 -0.37
C ARG A 102 7.74 -14.06 0.29
N VAL A 103 7.26 -13.30 1.28
CA VAL A 103 5.98 -13.54 1.96
C VAL A 103 4.83 -13.45 0.96
N ALA A 104 4.79 -12.40 0.15
CA ALA A 104 3.74 -12.16 -0.84
C ALA A 104 3.63 -13.31 -1.85
N ARG A 105 4.78 -13.80 -2.39
CA ARG A 105 4.82 -15.00 -3.28
C ARG A 105 4.26 -16.22 -2.58
N SER A 106 4.68 -16.46 -1.34
CA SER A 106 4.26 -17.65 -0.58
C SER A 106 2.75 -17.64 -0.30
N LEU A 107 2.19 -16.46 0.04
CA LEU A 107 0.75 -16.30 0.26
C LEU A 107 -0.06 -16.40 -1.05
N ALA A 108 0.44 -15.85 -2.16
CA ALA A 108 -0.20 -15.99 -3.47
C ALA A 108 -0.24 -17.45 -3.93
N ASN A 109 0.86 -18.19 -3.76
CA ASN A 109 0.92 -19.62 -4.08
C ASN A 109 -0.10 -20.44 -3.27
N ARG A 110 -0.24 -20.16 -1.96
CA ARG A 110 -1.26 -20.83 -1.12
C ARG A 110 -2.69 -20.59 -1.57
N LEU A 111 -2.94 -19.47 -2.23
CA LEU A 111 -4.26 -19.13 -2.80
C LEU A 111 -4.40 -19.57 -4.27
N GLY A 112 -3.38 -20.22 -4.86
CA GLY A 112 -3.39 -20.67 -6.27
C GLY A 112 -3.35 -19.52 -7.27
N LEU A 113 -2.71 -18.39 -6.91
CA LEU A 113 -2.68 -17.18 -7.74
C LEU A 113 -1.36 -16.95 -8.48
N ASP A 114 -0.43 -17.90 -8.44
CA ASP A 114 0.91 -17.80 -9.02
C ASP A 114 0.92 -17.63 -10.56
N SER A 115 -0.19 -17.93 -11.22
CA SER A 115 -0.36 -17.65 -12.65
C SER A 115 -0.79 -16.21 -12.97
N LEU A 116 -1.32 -15.49 -11.98
CA LEU A 116 -1.84 -14.13 -12.13
C LEU A 116 -1.00 -13.08 -11.40
N VAL A 117 -0.32 -13.46 -10.32
CA VAL A 117 0.43 -12.50 -9.50
C VAL A 117 1.89 -12.92 -9.38
N THR A 118 2.78 -11.98 -9.67
CA THR A 118 4.22 -12.12 -9.45
C THR A 118 4.75 -11.00 -8.58
N TYR A 119 5.87 -11.23 -7.90
CA TYR A 119 6.48 -10.22 -7.03
C TYR A 119 7.96 -10.11 -7.32
N GLN A 120 8.45 -8.87 -7.38
CA GLN A 120 9.85 -8.57 -7.66
C GLN A 120 10.37 -7.57 -6.64
N GLN A 121 11.53 -7.86 -6.05
CA GLN A 121 12.24 -6.89 -5.26
C GLN A 121 12.86 -5.82 -6.16
N GLY A 122 12.70 -4.55 -5.79
CA GLY A 122 13.29 -3.45 -6.53
C GLY A 122 12.92 -2.09 -5.97
N SER A 123 13.65 -1.07 -6.41
CA SER A 123 13.38 0.31 -6.04
C SER A 123 12.34 0.93 -6.98
N ALA A 124 11.38 1.65 -6.41
CA ALA A 124 10.45 2.47 -7.18
C ALA A 124 11.13 3.68 -7.88
N LEU A 125 12.37 3.98 -7.52
CA LEU A 125 13.18 5.02 -8.15
C LEU A 125 14.01 4.52 -9.35
N ASP A 126 14.05 3.21 -9.57
CA ASP A 126 14.74 2.57 -10.70
C ASP A 126 14.04 1.23 -10.98
N MET A 127 12.83 1.33 -11.54
CA MET A 127 11.97 0.17 -11.75
C MET A 127 12.54 -0.75 -12.83
N PRO A 128 12.74 -2.05 -12.54
CA PRO A 128 13.39 -3.00 -13.47
C PRO A 128 12.42 -3.49 -14.56
N PHE A 129 11.70 -2.57 -15.19
CA PHE A 129 10.74 -2.83 -16.23
C PHE A 129 10.99 -1.92 -17.44
N GLU A 130 10.62 -2.41 -18.61
CA GLU A 130 10.70 -1.64 -19.85
C GLU A 130 9.69 -0.48 -19.87
N ASP A 131 9.96 0.51 -20.70
CA ASP A 131 9.02 1.60 -20.96
C ASP A 131 7.70 1.04 -21.52
N ASN A 132 6.58 1.64 -21.12
CA ASN A 132 5.25 1.29 -21.63
C ASN A 132 4.88 -0.19 -21.44
N SER A 133 5.22 -0.79 -20.29
CA SER A 133 4.98 -2.20 -19.97
C SER A 133 3.62 -2.47 -19.34
N PHE A 134 3.05 -1.49 -18.62
CA PHE A 134 1.85 -1.67 -17.81
C PHE A 134 0.69 -0.81 -18.28
N ASP A 135 -0.51 -1.39 -18.21
CA ASP A 135 -1.76 -0.68 -18.48
C ASP A 135 -2.19 0.18 -17.28
N ILE A 136 -1.85 -0.29 -16.08
CA ILE A 136 -2.15 0.41 -14.83
C ILE A 136 -0.92 0.33 -13.92
N VAL A 137 -0.55 1.45 -13.30
CA VAL A 137 0.33 1.51 -12.13
C VAL A 137 -0.51 1.86 -10.92
N TRP A 138 -0.39 1.03 -9.91
CA TRP A 138 -1.15 1.09 -8.66
C TRP A 138 -0.21 1.39 -7.49
N THR A 139 -0.65 2.19 -6.52
CA THR A 139 0.08 2.37 -5.27
C THR A 139 -0.86 2.76 -4.13
N GLN A 140 -0.64 2.19 -2.95
CA GLN A 140 -1.41 2.52 -1.75
C GLN A 140 -0.48 2.64 -0.53
N HIS A 141 -0.43 3.83 0.08
CA HIS A 141 0.38 4.17 1.25
C HIS A 141 1.87 3.77 1.12
N ALA A 142 2.43 3.85 -0.08
CA ALA A 142 3.80 3.46 -0.36
C ALA A 142 4.71 4.66 -0.68
N THR A 143 4.17 5.70 -1.32
CA THR A 143 5.02 6.82 -1.73
C THR A 143 5.55 7.61 -0.53
N ILE A 144 4.93 7.49 0.64
CA ILE A 144 5.25 8.20 1.89
C ILE A 144 6.70 8.02 2.37
N ASN A 145 7.34 6.90 2.02
CA ASN A 145 8.75 6.63 2.36
C ASN A 145 9.75 7.01 1.25
N ILE A 146 9.27 7.49 0.11
CA ILE A 146 10.13 7.80 -1.04
C ILE A 146 10.46 9.30 -1.06
N ALA A 147 11.73 9.65 -0.87
CA ALA A 147 12.18 11.04 -0.80
C ALA A 147 12.16 11.74 -2.16
N ASP A 148 12.66 11.08 -3.21
CA ASP A 148 12.75 11.63 -4.57
C ASP A 148 11.42 11.44 -5.32
N LYS A 149 10.44 12.30 -5.02
CA LYS A 149 9.12 12.28 -5.66
C LYS A 149 9.19 12.54 -7.18
N PRO A 150 9.99 13.49 -7.69
CA PRO A 150 10.14 13.71 -9.13
C PRO A 150 10.59 12.44 -9.86
N LYS A 151 11.61 11.75 -9.32
CA LYS A 151 12.10 10.50 -9.92
C LYS A 151 11.06 9.38 -9.86
N LEU A 152 10.38 9.22 -8.71
CA LEU A 152 9.28 8.25 -8.55
C LEU A 152 8.21 8.42 -9.64
N TYR A 153 7.65 9.63 -9.76
CA TYR A 153 6.56 9.86 -10.72
C TYR A 153 7.04 9.81 -12.17
N SER A 154 8.31 10.16 -12.44
CA SER A 154 8.93 9.93 -13.74
C SER A 154 9.03 8.44 -14.09
N GLU A 155 9.40 7.57 -13.16
CA GLU A 155 9.43 6.12 -13.35
C GLU A 155 8.02 5.55 -13.58
N ILE A 156 7.04 6.00 -12.78
CA ILE A 156 5.63 5.63 -12.97
C ILE A 156 5.16 6.00 -14.39
N ALA A 157 5.41 7.23 -14.82
CA ALA A 157 5.04 7.68 -16.17
C ALA A 157 5.80 6.90 -17.25
N ARG A 158 7.07 6.53 -17.02
CA ARG A 158 7.88 5.76 -17.97
C ARG A 158 7.29 4.37 -18.23
N VAL A 159 6.99 3.64 -17.16
CA VAL A 159 6.51 2.24 -17.26
C VAL A 159 5.04 2.14 -17.70
N LEU A 160 4.24 3.19 -17.53
CA LEU A 160 2.87 3.26 -18.04
C LEU A 160 2.85 3.31 -19.58
N ARG A 161 1.94 2.54 -20.17
CA ARG A 161 1.59 2.64 -21.58
C ARG A 161 0.88 3.96 -21.91
N PRO A 162 0.95 4.46 -23.14
CA PRO A 162 0.04 5.51 -23.59
C PRO A 162 -1.41 5.12 -23.29
N ASN A 163 -2.21 6.07 -22.81
CA ASN A 163 -3.57 5.88 -22.29
C ASN A 163 -3.68 5.00 -21.02
N GLY A 164 -2.56 4.56 -20.43
CA GLY A 164 -2.54 3.82 -19.18
C GLY A 164 -2.89 4.70 -17.97
N TYR A 165 -3.33 4.08 -16.88
CA TYR A 165 -3.79 4.77 -15.69
C TYR A 165 -2.79 4.64 -14.54
N PHE A 166 -2.56 5.73 -13.82
CA PHE A 166 -1.97 5.72 -12.50
C PHE A 166 -3.07 5.87 -11.45
N ALA A 167 -3.22 4.88 -10.58
CA ALA A 167 -4.19 4.85 -9.50
C ALA A 167 -3.46 4.88 -8.15
N MET A 168 -3.74 5.88 -7.34
CA MET A 168 -3.04 6.13 -6.08
C MET A 168 -4.01 6.37 -4.94
N TYR A 169 -3.74 5.78 -3.77
CA TYR A 169 -4.32 6.16 -2.49
C TYR A 169 -3.21 6.34 -1.47
N ASP A 170 -3.01 7.56 -0.97
CA ASP A 170 -1.85 7.81 -0.10
C ASP A 170 -2.12 8.83 1.01
N VAL A 171 -1.22 8.81 1.99
CA VAL A 171 -1.15 9.79 3.07
C VAL A 171 -0.30 10.97 2.62
N LEU A 172 -0.87 12.17 2.65
CA LEU A 172 -0.16 13.40 2.32
C LEU A 172 -0.06 14.31 3.54
N ALA A 173 0.89 15.26 3.47
CA ALA A 173 1.03 16.29 4.49
C ALA A 173 -0.22 17.19 4.53
N GLY A 174 -0.80 17.31 5.70
CA GLY A 174 -1.86 18.27 5.97
C GLY A 174 -1.32 19.67 6.27
N PRO A 175 -2.21 20.65 6.56
CA PRO A 175 -1.82 22.03 6.84
C PRO A 175 -1.21 22.24 8.24
N VAL A 176 -1.27 21.25 9.13
CA VAL A 176 -0.75 21.33 10.50
C VAL A 176 0.53 20.52 10.64
N SER A 177 1.55 21.07 11.29
CA SER A 177 2.84 20.40 11.56
C SER A 177 3.32 20.72 13.00
N PRO A 178 4.27 19.93 13.56
CA PRO A 178 4.86 18.68 13.04
C PRO A 178 3.93 17.47 13.20
N LEU A 179 4.31 16.34 12.59
CA LEU A 179 3.67 15.03 12.82
C LEU A 179 4.00 14.48 14.22
N TYR A 180 3.10 13.71 14.78
CA TYR A 180 3.38 12.85 15.93
C TYR A 180 3.95 11.52 15.45
N TYR A 181 5.06 11.10 16.01
CA TYR A 181 5.74 9.84 15.76
C TYR A 181 5.76 8.96 17.02
N PRO A 182 5.96 7.62 16.92
CA PRO A 182 6.04 6.86 15.67
C PRO A 182 4.69 6.74 14.95
N VAL A 183 4.74 6.52 13.64
CA VAL A 183 3.58 6.21 12.79
C VAL A 183 3.82 4.89 12.05
N PRO A 184 2.79 4.23 11.48
CA PRO A 184 2.95 2.93 10.84
C PRO A 184 4.05 2.86 9.76
N TRP A 185 4.34 3.95 9.09
CA TRP A 185 5.37 4.02 8.03
C TRP A 185 6.72 4.57 8.49
N ALA A 186 6.84 5.08 9.73
CA ALA A 186 8.08 5.68 10.19
C ALA A 186 8.17 5.77 11.71
N PRO A 187 9.31 5.44 12.33
CA PRO A 187 9.54 5.65 13.75
C PRO A 187 9.73 7.14 14.08
N ASP A 188 10.23 7.92 13.15
CA ASP A 188 10.47 9.36 13.23
C ASP A 188 10.47 10.01 11.81
N SER A 189 10.93 11.25 11.70
CA SER A 189 10.93 11.97 10.42
C SER A 189 12.00 11.53 9.42
N SER A 190 12.94 10.66 9.78
CA SER A 190 14.09 10.30 8.95
C SER A 190 13.73 9.49 7.70
N ILE A 191 12.62 8.75 7.75
CA ILE A 191 12.08 7.97 6.62
C ILE A 191 10.65 8.35 6.26
N SER A 192 10.17 9.53 6.67
CA SER A 192 8.82 10.03 6.40
C SER A 192 8.88 11.26 5.48
N PHE A 193 8.46 11.09 4.21
CA PHE A 193 8.59 12.10 3.16
C PHE A 193 7.23 12.45 2.56
N LEU A 194 6.32 12.94 3.38
CA LEU A 194 4.99 13.33 2.90
C LEU A 194 5.08 14.59 2.02
N THR A 195 4.37 14.57 0.90
CA THR A 195 4.16 15.76 0.08
C THR A 195 2.79 16.37 0.36
N THR A 196 2.61 17.65 0.07
CA THR A 196 1.30 18.31 0.17
C THR A 196 0.42 17.95 -1.03
N PRO A 197 -0.93 18.05 -0.91
CA PRO A 197 -1.83 17.87 -2.04
C PRO A 197 -1.52 18.77 -3.24
N HIS A 198 -1.09 20.01 -2.98
CA HIS A 198 -0.70 20.95 -4.03
C HIS A 198 0.54 20.47 -4.78
N ASN A 199 1.62 20.18 -4.05
CA ASN A 199 2.88 19.72 -4.66
C ASN A 199 2.72 18.39 -5.41
N LEU A 200 1.84 17.49 -4.91
CA LEU A 200 1.57 16.24 -5.63
C LEU A 200 0.94 16.50 -6.99
N ARG A 201 -0.03 17.42 -7.09
CA ARG A 201 -0.63 17.80 -8.37
C ARG A 201 0.41 18.33 -9.35
N GLU A 202 1.24 19.26 -8.91
CA GLU A 202 2.33 19.82 -9.73
C GLU A 202 3.31 18.73 -10.21
N LEU A 203 3.67 17.79 -9.32
CA LEU A 203 4.54 16.67 -9.67
C LEU A 203 3.94 15.75 -10.73
N LEU A 204 2.65 15.40 -10.61
CA LEU A 204 1.97 14.56 -11.60
C LEU A 204 1.86 15.27 -12.95
N GLU A 205 1.46 16.54 -12.96
CA GLU A 205 1.36 17.35 -14.17
C GLU A 205 2.73 17.54 -14.85
N ALA A 206 3.80 17.76 -14.06
CA ALA A 206 5.17 17.90 -14.57
C ALA A 206 5.69 16.62 -15.26
N THR A 207 5.16 15.45 -14.93
CA THR A 207 5.48 14.18 -15.61
C THR A 207 4.61 13.91 -16.83
N GLY A 208 3.71 14.82 -17.18
CA GLY A 208 2.79 14.70 -18.32
C GLY A 208 1.55 13.85 -18.02
N LEU A 209 1.30 13.48 -16.76
CA LEU A 209 0.10 12.75 -16.36
C LEU A 209 -1.09 13.70 -16.22
N ASN A 210 -2.21 13.38 -16.84
CA ASN A 210 -3.46 14.11 -16.73
C ASN A 210 -4.28 13.60 -15.54
N ILE A 211 -4.54 14.44 -14.54
CA ILE A 211 -5.36 14.08 -13.38
C ILE A 211 -6.84 14.01 -13.83
N LEU A 212 -7.43 12.82 -13.72
CA LEU A 212 -8.83 12.55 -14.05
C LEU A 212 -9.74 12.55 -12.84
N GLY A 213 -9.23 12.06 -11.69
CA GLY A 213 -9.95 11.97 -10.42
C GLY A 213 -9.09 12.42 -9.26
N TRP A 214 -9.70 13.13 -8.32
CA TRP A 214 -9.05 13.57 -7.09
C TRP A 214 -10.06 13.64 -5.96
N ARG A 215 -9.86 12.85 -4.92
CA ARG A 215 -10.77 12.78 -3.78
C ARG A 215 -10.00 12.90 -2.47
N ASP A 216 -10.40 13.83 -1.62
CA ASP A 216 -9.99 13.84 -0.21
C ASP A 216 -10.93 12.91 0.56
N THR A 217 -10.38 11.84 1.10
CA THR A 217 -11.08 10.82 1.86
C THR A 217 -10.79 10.89 3.36
N SER A 218 -10.19 11.98 3.83
CA SER A 218 -9.78 12.15 5.23
C SER A 218 -10.94 12.00 6.21
N GLU A 219 -12.11 12.56 5.90
CA GLU A 219 -13.29 12.42 6.77
C GLU A 219 -13.80 10.98 6.81
N ILE A 220 -13.81 10.29 5.68
CA ILE A 220 -14.17 8.86 5.62
C ILE A 220 -13.17 8.03 6.44
N GLY A 221 -11.89 8.35 6.37
CA GLY A 221 -10.85 7.73 7.20
C GLY A 221 -11.07 7.93 8.71
N ARG A 222 -11.47 9.15 9.13
CA ARG A 222 -11.83 9.44 10.54
C ARG A 222 -13.02 8.61 11.01
N LEU A 223 -14.06 8.51 10.19
CA LEU A 223 -15.25 7.70 10.50
C LEU A 223 -14.88 6.23 10.60
N TRP A 224 -14.10 5.71 9.66
CA TRP A 224 -13.62 4.33 9.67
C TRP A 224 -12.83 4.00 10.95
N PHE A 225 -11.92 4.87 11.41
CA PHE A 225 -11.20 4.64 12.66
C PHE A 225 -12.13 4.60 13.88
N LYS A 226 -13.18 5.44 13.92
CA LYS A 226 -14.19 5.40 14.99
C LYS A 226 -14.93 4.07 15.01
N GLU A 227 -15.29 3.54 13.84
CA GLU A 227 -15.96 2.23 13.73
C GLU A 227 -15.04 1.08 14.14
N VAL A 228 -13.77 1.10 13.72
CA VAL A 228 -12.77 0.10 14.13
C VAL A 228 -12.60 0.11 15.64
N ALA A 229 -12.46 1.28 16.25
CA ALA A 229 -12.34 1.42 17.71
C ALA A 229 -13.56 0.87 18.44
N ALA A 230 -14.78 1.16 17.96
CA ALA A 230 -16.02 0.65 18.54
C ALA A 230 -16.11 -0.90 18.44
N LYS A 231 -15.74 -1.47 17.29
CA LYS A 231 -15.69 -2.93 17.10
C LYS A 231 -14.69 -3.60 18.04
N MET A 232 -13.48 -3.03 18.20
CA MET A 232 -12.46 -3.55 19.11
C MET A 232 -12.91 -3.53 20.58
N GLN A 233 -13.61 -2.47 21.01
CA GLN A 233 -14.18 -2.39 22.37
C GLN A 233 -15.23 -3.50 22.63
N GLN A 234 -16.02 -3.86 21.62
CA GLN A 234 -17.04 -4.90 21.74
C GLN A 234 -16.43 -6.32 21.79
N GLN A 235 -15.32 -6.56 21.10
CA GLN A 235 -14.70 -7.89 21.01
C GLN A 235 -13.86 -8.28 22.24
N GLY A 236 -13.39 -7.34 23.04
CA GLY A 236 -12.69 -7.55 24.32
C GLY A 236 -11.30 -8.16 24.26
N GLU A 237 -10.92 -8.80 23.16
CA GLU A 237 -9.59 -9.41 22.97
C GLU A 237 -8.87 -8.78 21.78
N SER A 238 -7.53 -8.68 21.88
CA SER A 238 -6.71 -8.27 20.74
C SER A 238 -6.73 -9.36 19.65
N PRO A 239 -6.86 -8.99 18.37
CA PRO A 239 -6.88 -9.97 17.28
C PRO A 239 -5.56 -10.75 17.24
N LYS A 240 -5.65 -12.08 17.03
CA LYS A 240 -4.48 -12.95 16.91
C LYS A 240 -3.69 -12.67 15.62
N LEU A 241 -4.36 -12.22 14.58
CA LEU A 241 -3.79 -11.81 13.29
C LEU A 241 -4.08 -10.33 13.08
N GLY A 242 -3.08 -9.54 12.68
CA GLY A 242 -3.22 -8.11 12.41
C GLY A 242 -1.87 -7.43 12.20
N PHE A 243 -1.87 -6.14 11.96
CA PHE A 243 -0.68 -5.37 11.59
C PHE A 243 0.42 -5.31 12.66
N HIS A 244 0.11 -5.65 13.93
CA HIS A 244 1.14 -5.83 14.96
C HIS A 244 2.14 -6.96 14.61
N ILE A 245 1.77 -7.91 13.75
CA ILE A 245 2.67 -8.95 13.24
C ILE A 245 3.68 -8.34 12.25
N LEU A 246 3.22 -7.42 11.41
CA LEU A 246 4.04 -6.74 10.42
C LEU A 246 4.94 -5.66 11.04
N LEU A 247 4.42 -4.90 12.00
CA LEU A 247 5.07 -3.70 12.55
C LEU A 247 5.63 -3.89 13.98
N GLY A 248 5.31 -5.02 14.61
CA GLY A 248 5.80 -5.32 15.96
C GLY A 248 5.00 -4.68 17.10
N PRO A 249 5.56 -4.67 18.33
CA PRO A 249 4.84 -4.32 19.55
C PRO A 249 4.38 -2.86 19.61
N ASP A 250 5.09 -1.96 18.94
CA ASP A 250 4.80 -0.52 18.95
C ASP A 250 3.63 -0.13 18.04
N PHE A 251 3.06 -1.08 17.28
CA PHE A 251 1.96 -0.83 16.36
C PHE A 251 0.79 -0.07 17.02
N ARG A 252 0.50 -0.36 18.28
CA ARG A 252 -0.59 0.34 19.00
C ARG A 252 -0.34 1.83 19.12
N VAL A 253 0.89 2.24 19.45
CA VAL A 253 1.27 3.65 19.55
C VAL A 253 1.30 4.29 18.16
N MET A 254 1.83 3.59 17.18
CA MET A 254 1.84 4.05 15.77
C MET A 254 0.42 4.32 15.27
N ALA A 255 -0.53 3.41 15.51
CA ALA A 255 -1.93 3.58 15.11
C ALA A 255 -2.60 4.76 15.85
N GLN A 256 -2.33 4.94 17.14
CA GLN A 256 -2.84 6.09 17.90
C GLN A 256 -2.33 7.41 17.34
N ASN A 257 -1.03 7.51 17.06
CA ASN A 257 -0.45 8.72 16.48
C ASN A 257 -0.98 8.98 15.07
N GLN A 258 -1.19 7.94 14.25
CA GLN A 258 -1.81 8.09 12.94
C GLN A 258 -3.22 8.67 13.03
N ILE A 259 -4.04 8.20 13.97
CA ILE A 259 -5.38 8.71 14.22
C ILE A 259 -5.33 10.18 14.68
N LEU A 260 -4.42 10.52 15.61
CA LEU A 260 -4.24 11.90 16.07
C LEU A 260 -3.81 12.83 14.93
N ASN A 261 -2.81 12.41 14.13
CA ASN A 261 -2.36 13.17 12.97
C ASN A 261 -3.50 13.44 11.98
N LEU A 262 -4.35 12.45 11.73
CA LEU A 262 -5.51 12.62 10.84
C LEU A 262 -6.58 13.54 11.45
N ASN A 263 -6.89 13.39 12.75
CA ASN A 263 -7.90 14.19 13.43
C ASN A 263 -7.49 15.67 13.54
N GLU A 264 -6.20 15.94 13.67
CA GLU A 264 -5.65 17.28 13.79
C GLU A 264 -5.26 17.91 12.44
N ASN A 265 -5.61 17.26 11.31
CA ASN A 265 -5.24 17.69 9.95
C ASN A 265 -3.71 17.83 9.74
N ARG A 266 -2.90 17.03 10.44
CA ARG A 266 -1.46 16.93 10.19
C ARG A 266 -1.17 16.06 8.98
N ILE A 267 -2.06 15.10 8.69
CA ILE A 267 -2.11 14.32 7.46
C ILE A 267 -3.49 14.42 6.84
N VAL A 268 -3.54 14.19 5.54
CA VAL A 268 -4.76 14.03 4.75
C VAL A 268 -4.65 12.76 3.89
N LEU A 269 -5.79 12.20 3.52
CA LEU A 269 -5.88 10.97 2.73
C LEU A 269 -6.41 11.32 1.34
N ILE A 270 -5.60 11.07 0.32
CA ILE A 270 -5.96 11.42 -1.06
C ILE A 270 -6.02 10.16 -1.93
N GLU A 271 -7.14 10.01 -2.62
CA GLU A 271 -7.25 9.14 -3.79
C GLU A 271 -7.05 9.99 -5.05
N CYS A 272 -6.23 9.48 -5.96
CA CYS A 272 -5.97 10.13 -7.23
C CYS A 272 -5.94 9.09 -8.35
N VAL A 273 -6.61 9.41 -9.46
CA VAL A 273 -6.45 8.70 -10.73
C VAL A 273 -5.94 9.69 -11.77
N ALA A 274 -4.84 9.33 -12.41
CA ALA A 274 -4.28 10.11 -13.51
C ALA A 274 -4.06 9.20 -14.72
N GLN A 275 -3.94 9.78 -15.90
CA GLN A 275 -3.76 9.06 -17.16
C GLN A 275 -2.56 9.58 -17.93
N LYS A 276 -1.77 8.67 -18.48
CA LYS A 276 -0.72 9.02 -19.44
C LYS A 276 -1.39 9.34 -20.79
N PRO A 277 -1.09 10.48 -21.40
CA PRO A 277 -1.58 10.79 -22.76
C PRO A 277 -1.20 9.75 -23.81
N ALA A 278 -1.88 9.80 -24.97
CA ALA A 278 -1.63 8.92 -26.11
C ALA A 278 -0.26 9.19 -26.75
#